data_3a6f19bec82a10c374b72de53e27a6fe
#
_entry.id   3a6f19bec82a10c374b72de53e27a6fe
#
_cell.length_a   1.000
_cell.length_b   1.000
_cell.length_c   1.000
_cell.angle_alpha   90.00
_cell.angle_beta   90.00
_cell.angle_gamma   90.00
#
_symmetry.space_group_name_H-M   'P 1'
#
loop_
_entity.id
_entity.type
_entity.pdbx_description
1 polymer ?
#
loop_
_entity_poly.entity_id
_entity_poly.type
_entity_poly.pdbx_seq_one_letter_code
_entity_poly.pdbx_strand_id
1 'polypeptide(L)'
;MRIRSVLLVLAVLVVVCLFAGSQQADLSVDRVAEGVDRHYNDLSSLRAQFTETYRGAGITRTESGTLWLRRPGKMRWEYTEPKEKIFVSDGKTAYFYVPGERQARRAPVKDLDDLRSPLRYLLGKTKLKKEFANLTARAGDHPGTVLIRGVPSSLADRVSEMSLEVDPQGQIQRILIDEADGSQTEFIFSGMQENLAVEDVRFRFQPPPGVEMIEGASVSP
;
A
#
# COMPACT_ATOMS: atom_id res chain seq x y z
N MET A 1 -53.24 -28.62 -30.26
CA MET A 1 -52.97 -28.50 -28.81
C MET A 1 -51.46 -28.50 -28.43
N ARG A 2 -50.53 -28.87 -29.34
CA ARG A 2 -49.07 -28.94 -29.05
C ARG A 2 -48.30 -27.65 -29.28
N ILE A 3 -48.77 -26.71 -30.10
CA ILE A 3 -48.08 -25.47 -30.44
C ILE A 3 -48.17 -24.41 -29.32
N ARG A 4 -49.29 -24.37 -28.57
CA ARG A 4 -49.48 -23.42 -27.46
C ARG A 4 -48.56 -23.72 -26.24
N SER A 5 -48.24 -25.00 -26.01
CA SER A 5 -47.36 -25.42 -24.90
C SER A 5 -45.88 -25.09 -25.16
N VAL A 6 -45.44 -25.12 -26.42
CA VAL A 6 -44.04 -24.77 -26.79
C VAL A 6 -43.80 -23.28 -26.68
N LEU A 7 -44.77 -22.44 -27.03
CA LEU A 7 -44.65 -20.97 -26.88
C LEU A 7 -44.62 -20.53 -25.41
N LEU A 8 -45.35 -21.24 -24.53
CA LEU A 8 -45.35 -20.92 -23.09
C LEU A 8 -44.00 -21.28 -22.41
N VAL A 9 -43.39 -22.39 -22.84
CA VAL A 9 -42.06 -22.79 -22.31
C VAL A 9 -40.97 -21.86 -22.81
N LEU A 10 -41.01 -21.35 -24.04
CA LEU A 10 -40.04 -20.38 -24.54
C LEU A 10 -40.15 -19.03 -23.83
N ALA A 11 -41.40 -18.59 -23.53
CA ALA A 11 -41.64 -17.34 -22.81
C ALA A 11 -41.11 -17.39 -21.36
N VAL A 12 -41.20 -18.53 -20.67
CA VAL A 12 -40.68 -18.72 -19.33
C VAL A 12 -39.15 -18.76 -19.32
N LEU A 13 -38.51 -19.36 -20.34
CA LEU A 13 -37.03 -19.38 -20.45
C LEU A 13 -36.44 -18.00 -20.72
N VAL A 14 -37.10 -17.13 -21.49
CA VAL A 14 -36.67 -15.76 -21.75
C VAL A 14 -36.80 -14.87 -20.49
N VAL A 15 -37.83 -15.09 -19.67
CA VAL A 15 -38.02 -14.31 -18.43
C VAL A 15 -36.99 -14.68 -17.35
N VAL A 16 -36.54 -15.95 -17.29
CA VAL A 16 -35.52 -16.38 -16.35
C VAL A 16 -34.12 -15.80 -16.69
N CYS A 17 -33.83 -15.57 -17.97
CA CYS A 17 -32.57 -14.93 -18.39
C CYS A 17 -32.49 -13.42 -18.08
N LEU A 18 -33.63 -12.75 -17.86
CA LEU A 18 -33.66 -11.31 -17.57
C LEU A 18 -33.43 -10.98 -16.07
N PHE A 19 -33.44 -11.98 -15.18
CA PHE A 19 -33.16 -11.82 -13.76
C PHE A 19 -31.71 -12.17 -13.34
N ALA A 20 -30.83 -12.46 -14.30
CA ALA A 20 -29.40 -12.39 -14.07
C ALA A 20 -28.98 -10.91 -14.05
N GLY A 21 -29.69 -10.10 -13.28
CA GLY A 21 -29.23 -8.77 -12.86
C GLY A 21 -27.91 -8.97 -12.15
N SER A 22 -26.83 -8.50 -12.76
CA SER A 22 -25.55 -8.34 -12.11
C SER A 22 -25.85 -7.72 -10.74
N GLN A 23 -25.66 -8.48 -9.66
CA GLN A 23 -25.47 -7.93 -8.34
C GLN A 23 -24.23 -7.06 -8.45
N GLN A 24 -24.45 -5.81 -8.84
CA GLN A 24 -23.44 -4.79 -8.72
C GLN A 24 -23.21 -4.68 -7.20
N ALA A 25 -22.15 -5.33 -6.73
CA ALA A 25 -21.78 -5.25 -5.33
C ALA A 25 -21.77 -3.76 -4.98
N ASP A 26 -22.60 -3.39 -4.01
CA ASP A 26 -22.65 -2.02 -3.50
C ASP A 26 -21.24 -1.66 -3.03
N LEU A 27 -20.51 -0.90 -3.86
CA LEU A 27 -19.18 -0.42 -3.61
C LEU A 27 -19.24 0.73 -2.58
N SER A 28 -19.88 0.45 -1.44
CA SER A 28 -19.90 1.38 -0.32
C SER A 28 -18.46 1.64 0.10
N VAL A 29 -17.99 2.85 -0.14
CA VAL A 29 -16.66 3.31 0.26
C VAL A 29 -16.41 3.04 1.73
N ASP A 30 -17.44 3.17 2.57
CA ASP A 30 -17.39 2.90 3.99
C ASP A 30 -17.04 1.46 4.30
N ARG A 31 -17.71 0.52 3.64
CA ARG A 31 -17.49 -0.91 3.83
C ARG A 31 -16.08 -1.33 3.39
N VAL A 32 -15.62 -0.80 2.27
CA VAL A 32 -14.29 -1.11 1.75
C VAL A 32 -13.22 -0.51 2.67
N ALA A 33 -13.34 0.74 3.07
CA ALA A 33 -12.41 1.40 4.00
C ALA A 33 -12.34 0.68 5.36
N GLU A 34 -13.49 0.29 5.92
CA GLU A 34 -13.54 -0.51 7.16
C GLU A 34 -12.93 -1.90 6.98
N GLY A 35 -13.02 -2.49 5.79
CA GLY A 35 -12.36 -3.75 5.44
C GLY A 35 -10.84 -3.62 5.52
N VAL A 36 -10.28 -2.59 4.87
CA VAL A 36 -8.84 -2.28 4.91
C VAL A 36 -8.39 -1.99 6.35
N ASP A 37 -9.09 -1.13 7.06
CA ASP A 37 -8.75 -0.79 8.44
C ASP A 37 -8.72 -2.03 9.33
N ARG A 38 -9.70 -2.91 9.24
CA ARG A 38 -9.76 -4.16 9.98
C ARG A 38 -8.59 -5.06 9.63
N HIS A 39 -8.35 -5.29 8.33
CA HIS A 39 -7.28 -6.14 7.84
C HIS A 39 -5.91 -5.72 8.41
N TYR A 40 -5.52 -4.46 8.17
CA TYR A 40 -4.22 -3.97 8.62
C TYR A 40 -4.13 -3.74 10.13
N ASN A 41 -5.24 -3.46 10.82
CA ASN A 41 -5.25 -3.32 12.28
C ASN A 41 -5.08 -4.66 13.02
N ASP A 42 -5.39 -5.77 12.39
CA ASP A 42 -5.26 -7.11 12.96
C ASP A 42 -3.89 -7.77 12.67
N LEU A 43 -3.13 -7.24 11.71
CA LEU A 43 -1.80 -7.78 11.39
C LEU A 43 -0.79 -7.53 12.50
N SER A 44 0.01 -8.56 12.82
CA SER A 44 1.20 -8.45 13.69
C SER A 44 2.48 -8.21 12.88
N SER A 45 2.56 -8.79 11.69
CA SER A 45 3.69 -8.66 10.76
C SER A 45 3.25 -8.88 9.32
N LEU A 46 4.02 -8.34 8.39
CA LEU A 46 3.85 -8.50 6.95
C LEU A 46 5.22 -8.61 6.28
N ARG A 47 5.35 -9.52 5.33
CA ARG A 47 6.41 -9.53 4.33
C ARG A 47 5.78 -9.39 2.95
N ALA A 48 6.37 -8.57 2.08
CA ALA A 48 5.94 -8.43 0.70
C ALA A 48 7.14 -8.19 -0.22
N GLN A 49 7.03 -8.59 -1.48
CA GLN A 49 7.83 -8.02 -2.56
C GLN A 49 7.18 -6.71 -2.97
N PHE A 50 7.97 -5.70 -3.31
CA PHE A 50 7.47 -4.44 -3.82
C PHE A 50 8.19 -4.03 -5.10
N THR A 51 7.46 -3.29 -5.94
CA THR A 51 8.00 -2.48 -7.01
C THR A 51 7.53 -1.05 -6.78
N GLU A 52 8.47 -0.12 -6.72
CA GLU A 52 8.23 1.31 -6.61
C GLU A 52 8.57 1.97 -7.93
N THR A 53 7.65 2.76 -8.47
CA THR A 53 7.90 3.55 -9.69
C THR A 53 7.60 5.01 -9.42
N TYR A 54 8.63 5.83 -9.49
CA TYR A 54 8.52 7.29 -9.45
C TYR A 54 8.47 7.84 -10.87
N ARG A 55 7.57 8.81 -11.11
CA ARG A 55 7.45 9.58 -12.36
C ARG A 55 7.35 11.06 -12.00
N GLY A 56 8.32 11.85 -12.44
CA GLY A 56 8.31 13.30 -12.18
C GLY A 56 9.51 13.99 -12.80
N ALA A 57 9.40 15.30 -13.04
CA ALA A 57 10.47 16.11 -13.63
C ALA A 57 11.06 15.53 -14.93
N GLY A 58 10.23 14.84 -15.74
CA GLY A 58 10.66 14.20 -16.99
C GLY A 58 11.45 12.90 -16.83
N ILE A 59 11.57 12.36 -15.62
CA ILE A 59 12.25 11.09 -15.35
C ILE A 59 11.25 10.03 -14.88
N THR A 60 11.57 8.76 -15.16
CA THR A 60 10.93 7.59 -14.57
C THR A 60 12.01 6.74 -13.93
N ARG A 61 11.81 6.38 -12.66
CA ARG A 61 12.71 5.50 -11.91
C ARG A 61 11.89 4.36 -11.33
N THR A 62 12.33 3.13 -11.59
CA THR A 62 11.72 1.94 -11.02
C THR A 62 12.73 1.23 -10.14
N GLU A 63 12.30 0.89 -8.94
CA GLU A 63 13.10 0.20 -7.93
C GLU A 63 12.28 -0.96 -7.38
N SER A 64 12.93 -2.02 -6.94
CA SER A 64 12.23 -3.18 -6.37
C SER A 64 13.00 -3.81 -5.24
N GLY A 65 12.30 -4.60 -4.43
CA GLY A 65 12.89 -5.23 -3.29
C GLY A 65 11.91 -5.97 -2.38
N THR A 66 12.29 -6.13 -1.14
CA THR A 66 11.48 -6.79 -0.11
C THR A 66 11.18 -5.84 1.04
N LEU A 67 9.90 -5.79 1.43
CA LEU A 67 9.40 -5.09 2.60
C LEU A 67 9.14 -6.08 3.72
N TRP A 68 9.57 -5.71 4.93
CA TRP A 68 9.21 -6.37 6.18
C TRP A 68 8.61 -5.36 7.14
N LEU A 69 7.46 -5.68 7.70
CA LEU A 69 6.79 -4.89 8.73
C LEU A 69 6.55 -5.75 9.95
N ARG A 70 6.67 -5.16 11.14
CA ARG A 70 6.28 -5.78 12.40
C ARG A 70 5.84 -4.71 13.40
N ARG A 71 4.73 -4.95 14.04
CA ARG A 71 4.27 -4.03 15.10
C ARG A 71 5.07 -4.16 16.38
N PRO A 72 5.16 -3.04 17.15
CA PRO A 72 4.81 -1.68 16.77
C PRO A 72 5.93 -0.98 16.00
N GLY A 73 5.60 -0.34 14.86
CA GLY A 73 6.45 0.63 14.17
C GLY A 73 7.76 0.14 13.56
N LYS A 74 8.00 -1.19 13.54
CA LYS A 74 9.22 -1.76 12.97
C LYS A 74 9.01 -2.00 11.48
N MET A 75 9.98 -1.56 10.67
CA MET A 75 9.98 -1.82 9.24
C MET A 75 11.40 -1.99 8.70
N ARG A 76 11.51 -2.71 7.60
CA ARG A 76 12.73 -2.85 6.84
C ARG A 76 12.40 -2.92 5.36
N TRP A 77 13.00 -2.04 4.58
CA TRP A 77 12.96 -2.02 3.12
C TRP A 77 14.34 -2.41 2.63
N GLU A 78 14.40 -3.49 1.88
CA GLU A 78 15.61 -3.98 1.22
C GLU A 78 15.40 -3.81 -0.28
N TYR A 79 15.93 -2.74 -0.85
CA TYR A 79 15.96 -2.55 -2.29
C TYR A 79 17.08 -3.41 -2.88
N THR A 80 16.77 -4.11 -3.96
CA THR A 80 17.72 -4.99 -4.65
C THR A 80 18.00 -4.51 -6.07
N GLU A 81 17.07 -3.78 -6.69
CA GLU A 81 17.19 -3.29 -8.05
C GLU A 81 16.78 -1.81 -8.16
N PRO A 82 17.42 -1.04 -9.01
CA PRO A 82 18.66 -1.31 -9.76
C PRO A 82 19.91 -1.19 -8.90
N LYS A 83 19.77 -0.64 -7.70
CA LYS A 83 20.87 -0.42 -6.74
C LYS A 83 20.42 -0.82 -5.34
N GLU A 84 21.27 -1.58 -4.65
CA GLU A 84 21.01 -1.93 -3.27
C GLU A 84 20.94 -0.69 -2.37
N LYS A 85 19.92 -0.61 -1.55
CA LYS A 85 19.78 0.34 -0.46
C LYS A 85 18.89 -0.26 0.63
N ILE A 86 19.09 0.17 1.85
CA ILE A 86 18.40 -0.37 3.02
C ILE A 86 17.84 0.79 3.83
N PHE A 87 16.55 0.70 4.10
CA PHE A 87 15.90 1.51 5.12
C PHE A 87 15.43 0.58 6.25
N VAL A 88 15.74 0.94 7.50
CA VAL A 88 15.35 0.15 8.67
C VAL A 88 14.82 1.08 9.75
N SER A 89 13.69 0.72 10.35
CA SER A 89 13.18 1.34 11.58
C SER A 89 13.02 0.28 12.66
N ASP A 90 13.56 0.54 13.83
CA ASP A 90 13.35 -0.30 15.03
C ASP A 90 12.11 0.13 15.85
N GLY A 91 11.37 1.14 15.34
CA GLY A 91 10.22 1.75 15.99
C GLY A 91 10.56 3.01 16.79
N LYS A 92 11.83 3.35 16.95
CA LYS A 92 12.33 4.56 17.63
C LYS A 92 13.27 5.37 16.76
N THR A 93 14.19 4.69 16.09
CA THR A 93 15.19 5.26 15.20
C THR A 93 15.07 4.61 13.83
N ALA A 94 15.16 5.41 12.80
CA ALA A 94 15.27 4.96 11.43
C ALA A 94 16.69 5.16 10.90
N TYR A 95 17.09 4.26 10.02
CA TYR A 95 18.41 4.21 9.41
C TYR A 95 18.23 4.08 7.90
N PHE A 96 19.10 4.77 7.15
CA PHE A 96 19.20 4.62 5.70
C PHE A 96 20.67 4.40 5.32
N TYR A 97 20.91 3.39 4.50
CA TYR A 97 22.25 3.05 4.05
C TYR A 97 22.23 2.52 2.61
N VAL A 98 23.21 2.98 1.84
CA VAL A 98 23.51 2.47 0.51
C VAL A 98 24.80 1.67 0.60
N PRO A 99 24.80 0.34 0.33
CA PRO A 99 26.00 -0.46 0.38
C PRO A 99 27.13 0.11 -0.47
N GLY A 100 28.33 0.15 0.09
CA GLY A 100 29.52 0.77 -0.54
C GLY A 100 29.73 2.25 -0.24
N GLU A 101 28.77 2.95 0.34
CA GLU A 101 28.96 4.31 0.82
C GLU A 101 29.65 4.32 2.17
N ARG A 102 30.40 5.40 2.44
CA ARG A 102 31.14 5.56 3.71
C ARG A 102 30.29 6.13 4.85
N GLN A 103 29.05 6.46 4.56
CA GLN A 103 28.14 7.08 5.51
C GLN A 103 26.81 6.35 5.51
N ALA A 104 26.22 6.18 6.69
CA ALA A 104 24.85 5.82 6.90
C ALA A 104 24.14 6.93 7.66
N ARG A 105 22.87 7.15 7.38
CA ARG A 105 22.06 8.21 8.01
C ARG A 105 21.17 7.61 9.07
N ARG A 106 20.91 8.37 10.14
CA ARG A 106 19.89 8.02 11.12
C ARG A 106 19.09 9.24 11.54
N ALA A 107 17.84 9.01 11.92
CA ALA A 107 16.98 10.02 12.52
C ALA A 107 15.99 9.37 13.50
N PRO A 108 15.52 10.07 14.53
CA PRO A 108 14.41 9.64 15.34
C PRO A 108 13.15 9.48 14.48
N VAL A 109 12.41 8.37 14.64
CA VAL A 109 11.17 8.09 13.87
C VAL A 109 10.13 9.22 13.99
N LYS A 110 10.09 9.89 15.14
CA LYS A 110 9.18 11.04 15.36
C LYS A 110 9.50 12.27 14.48
N ASP A 111 10.75 12.39 14.02
CA ASP A 111 11.24 13.51 13.22
C ASP A 111 11.18 13.21 11.71
N LEU A 112 10.78 12.00 11.34
CA LEU A 112 10.62 11.58 9.95
C LEU A 112 9.23 11.97 9.46
N ASP A 113 9.09 13.16 8.90
CA ASP A 113 7.88 13.58 8.21
C ASP A 113 7.52 12.61 7.07
N ASP A 114 8.52 11.96 6.47
CA ASP A 114 8.34 10.97 5.41
C ASP A 114 7.85 9.59 5.89
N LEU A 115 7.94 9.26 7.20
CA LEU A 115 7.22 8.13 7.78
C LEU A 115 5.73 8.44 8.06
N ARG A 116 5.31 9.68 7.87
CA ARG A 116 3.91 10.00 7.56
C ARG A 116 3.56 9.57 6.13
N SER A 117 4.52 8.90 5.47
CA SER A 117 4.44 8.24 4.19
C SER A 117 3.13 7.45 4.08
N PRO A 118 2.57 7.37 2.88
CA PRO A 118 1.43 6.53 2.55
C PRO A 118 1.56 5.08 3.03
N LEU A 119 2.79 4.62 3.19
CA LEU A 119 3.13 3.28 3.69
C LEU A 119 2.75 3.05 5.16
N ARG A 120 2.45 4.14 5.92
CA ARG A 120 1.89 4.03 7.28
C ARG A 120 0.60 3.20 7.31
N TYR A 121 -0.15 3.19 6.22
CA TYR A 121 -1.38 2.41 6.12
C TYR A 121 -1.13 0.90 6.19
N LEU A 122 0.04 0.45 5.77
CA LEU A 122 0.48 -0.94 5.91
C LEU A 122 0.88 -1.30 7.35
N LEU A 123 1.16 -0.30 8.20
CA LEU A 123 1.54 -0.51 9.61
C LEU A 123 0.34 -0.68 10.55
N GLY A 124 -0.88 -0.47 10.06
CA GLY A 124 -2.11 -0.49 10.85
C GLY A 124 -2.26 0.70 11.81
N LYS A 125 -3.29 0.66 12.68
CA LYS A 125 -3.80 1.80 13.47
C LYS A 125 -4.40 2.91 12.60
N THR A 126 -4.88 2.53 11.42
CA THR A 126 -5.51 3.43 10.47
C THR A 126 -7.00 3.53 10.73
N LYS A 127 -7.57 4.66 10.34
CA LYS A 127 -8.98 4.88 10.17
C LYS A 127 -9.17 5.71 8.91
N LEU A 128 -9.16 5.03 7.75
CA LEU A 128 -9.15 5.68 6.44
C LEU A 128 -10.22 6.77 6.32
N LYS A 129 -11.44 6.50 6.78
CA LYS A 129 -12.54 7.49 6.77
C LYS A 129 -12.26 8.76 7.57
N LYS A 130 -11.38 8.72 8.58
CA LYS A 130 -10.99 9.88 9.38
C LYS A 130 -9.73 10.56 8.86
N GLU A 131 -8.91 9.80 8.19
CA GLU A 131 -7.60 10.25 7.73
C GLU A 131 -7.63 10.82 6.31
N PHE A 132 -8.65 10.43 5.51
CA PHE A 132 -8.81 10.91 4.15
C PHE A 132 -10.00 11.86 4.02
N ALA A 133 -9.77 12.97 3.34
CA ALA A 133 -10.84 13.82 2.83
C ALA A 133 -11.31 13.30 1.45
N ASN A 134 -12.60 13.50 1.14
CA ASN A 134 -13.22 13.20 -0.14
C ASN A 134 -13.04 11.72 -0.58
N LEU A 135 -13.12 10.79 0.38
CA LEU A 135 -12.93 9.37 0.11
C LEU A 135 -14.01 8.83 -0.83
N THR A 136 -13.60 8.23 -1.92
CA THR A 136 -14.46 7.60 -2.93
C THR A 136 -14.01 6.17 -3.24
N ALA A 137 -14.90 5.36 -3.82
CA ALA A 137 -14.57 4.01 -4.25
C ALA A 137 -15.13 3.75 -5.64
N ARG A 138 -14.38 2.99 -6.45
CA ARG A 138 -14.80 2.47 -7.76
C ARG A 138 -14.26 1.06 -7.97
N ALA A 139 -14.71 0.38 -9.02
CA ALA A 139 -14.05 -0.84 -9.47
C ALA A 139 -12.55 -0.60 -9.69
N GLY A 140 -11.73 -1.52 -9.23
CA GLY A 140 -10.27 -1.46 -9.39
C GLY A 140 -9.84 -1.68 -10.83
N ASP A 141 -8.54 -1.48 -11.07
CA ASP A 141 -7.95 -1.65 -12.39
C ASP A 141 -7.67 -3.14 -12.69
N HIS A 142 -7.62 -3.98 -11.64
CA HIS A 142 -7.52 -5.44 -11.75
C HIS A 142 -8.85 -6.13 -11.43
N PRO A 143 -9.14 -7.30 -12.05
CA PRO A 143 -10.38 -8.03 -11.81
C PRO A 143 -10.59 -8.35 -10.31
N GLY A 144 -11.76 -8.02 -9.79
CA GLY A 144 -12.15 -8.32 -8.41
C GLY A 144 -11.62 -7.33 -7.36
N THR A 145 -10.83 -6.34 -7.76
CA THR A 145 -10.33 -5.31 -6.83
C THR A 145 -11.25 -4.10 -6.77
N VAL A 146 -11.06 -3.28 -5.74
CA VAL A 146 -11.69 -1.97 -5.56
C VAL A 146 -10.61 -0.92 -5.41
N LEU A 147 -10.76 0.21 -6.10
CA LEU A 147 -9.91 1.38 -5.93
C LEU A 147 -10.59 2.36 -4.98
N ILE A 148 -9.98 2.61 -3.83
CA ILE A 148 -10.34 3.70 -2.92
C ILE A 148 -9.38 4.85 -3.21
N ARG A 149 -9.90 6.08 -3.26
CA ARG A 149 -9.06 7.28 -3.43
C ARG A 149 -9.59 8.45 -2.63
N GLY A 150 -8.69 9.33 -2.24
CA GLY A 150 -8.97 10.54 -1.49
C GLY A 150 -7.69 11.30 -1.15
N VAL A 151 -7.81 12.38 -0.41
CA VAL A 151 -6.67 13.20 0.00
C VAL A 151 -6.34 12.89 1.46
N PRO A 152 -5.13 12.38 1.77
CA PRO A 152 -4.70 12.20 3.15
C PRO A 152 -4.59 13.54 3.86
N SER A 153 -5.43 13.80 4.85
CA SER A 153 -5.54 15.12 5.51
C SER A 153 -4.22 15.59 6.14
N SER A 154 -3.39 14.67 6.61
CA SER A 154 -2.08 14.98 7.19
C SER A 154 -0.98 15.29 6.16
N LEU A 155 -1.25 15.09 4.88
CA LEU A 155 -0.32 15.25 3.77
C LEU A 155 -0.90 16.16 2.67
N ALA A 156 -2.00 16.85 2.93
CA ALA A 156 -2.73 17.64 1.93
C ALA A 156 -1.94 18.82 1.36
N ASP A 157 -0.84 19.21 2.00
CA ASP A 157 0.13 20.19 1.51
C ASP A 157 1.07 19.64 0.43
N ARG A 158 1.24 18.32 0.36
CA ARG A 158 2.18 17.63 -0.54
C ARG A 158 1.52 16.64 -1.48
N VAL A 159 0.43 16.03 -1.07
CA VAL A 159 -0.27 14.96 -1.80
C VAL A 159 -1.62 15.48 -2.28
N SER A 160 -1.79 15.53 -3.59
CA SER A 160 -3.05 15.95 -4.21
C SER A 160 -4.11 14.85 -4.21
N GLU A 161 -3.71 13.59 -4.38
CA GLU A 161 -4.58 12.42 -4.26
C GLU A 161 -3.73 11.17 -3.91
N MET A 162 -4.34 10.26 -3.16
CA MET A 162 -3.80 8.92 -2.96
C MET A 162 -4.87 7.89 -3.30
N SER A 163 -4.46 6.87 -4.04
CA SER A 163 -5.29 5.74 -4.41
C SER A 163 -4.75 4.45 -3.81
N LEU A 164 -5.64 3.64 -3.24
CA LEU A 164 -5.36 2.30 -2.71
C LEU A 164 -6.17 1.29 -3.51
N GLU A 165 -5.52 0.40 -4.23
CA GLU A 165 -6.19 -0.73 -4.87
C GLU A 165 -6.16 -1.93 -3.94
N VAL A 166 -7.35 -2.41 -3.58
CA VAL A 166 -7.54 -3.43 -2.54
C VAL A 166 -8.30 -4.63 -3.08
N ASP A 167 -7.96 -5.80 -2.59
CA ASP A 167 -8.68 -7.03 -2.88
C ASP A 167 -9.93 -7.19 -1.99
N PRO A 168 -10.78 -8.21 -2.22
CA PRO A 168 -11.98 -8.46 -1.42
C PRO A 168 -11.71 -8.73 0.07
N GLN A 169 -10.48 -9.10 0.43
CA GLN A 169 -10.03 -9.35 1.81
C GLN A 169 -9.57 -8.07 2.50
N GLY A 170 -9.48 -6.94 1.77
CA GLY A 170 -9.00 -5.66 2.27
C GLY A 170 -7.48 -5.52 2.22
N GLN A 171 -6.77 -6.43 1.53
CA GLN A 171 -5.34 -6.36 1.35
C GLN A 171 -4.99 -5.37 0.23
N ILE A 172 -4.09 -4.42 0.51
CA ILE A 172 -3.63 -3.41 -0.45
C ILE A 172 -2.64 -4.06 -1.42
N GLN A 173 -3.01 -4.09 -2.70
CA GLN A 173 -2.18 -4.60 -3.78
C GLN A 173 -1.34 -3.49 -4.42
N ARG A 174 -1.85 -2.25 -4.40
CA ARG A 174 -1.20 -1.11 -5.02
C ARG A 174 -1.52 0.17 -4.26
N ILE A 175 -0.52 1.04 -4.14
CA ILE A 175 -0.66 2.42 -3.66
C ILE A 175 -0.18 3.34 -4.77
N LEU A 176 -0.98 4.32 -5.14
CA LEU A 176 -0.62 5.38 -6.07
C LEU A 176 -0.74 6.72 -5.34
N ILE A 177 0.29 7.53 -5.46
CA ILE A 177 0.40 8.84 -4.81
C ILE A 177 0.62 9.87 -5.90
N ASP A 178 -0.31 10.79 -6.03
CA ASP A 178 -0.19 11.96 -6.88
C ASP A 178 0.22 13.14 -6.01
N GLU A 179 1.40 13.69 -6.27
CA GLU A 179 1.97 14.79 -5.49
C GLU A 179 1.51 16.14 -6.03
N ALA A 180 1.55 17.17 -5.17
CA ALA A 180 1.11 18.52 -5.54
C ALA A 180 2.00 19.18 -6.61
N ASP A 181 3.25 18.73 -6.76
CA ASP A 181 4.19 19.19 -7.80
C ASP A 181 4.00 18.49 -9.16
N GLY A 182 3.02 17.57 -9.26
CA GLY A 182 2.71 16.79 -10.45
C GLY A 182 3.55 15.52 -10.60
N SER A 183 4.41 15.20 -9.65
CA SER A 183 5.07 13.90 -9.62
C SER A 183 4.12 12.81 -9.11
N GLN A 184 4.46 11.57 -9.41
CA GLN A 184 3.67 10.40 -9.05
C GLN A 184 4.58 9.28 -8.54
N THR A 185 4.20 8.66 -7.43
CA THR A 185 4.85 7.46 -6.91
C THR A 185 3.86 6.31 -6.82
N GLU A 186 4.21 5.18 -7.40
CA GLU A 186 3.41 3.96 -7.42
C GLU A 186 4.13 2.85 -6.71
N PHE A 187 3.46 2.19 -5.76
CA PHE A 187 3.91 0.95 -5.14
C PHE A 187 2.99 -0.19 -5.54
N ILE A 188 3.56 -1.28 -6.05
CA ILE A 188 2.86 -2.54 -6.31
C ILE A 188 3.45 -3.58 -5.37
N PHE A 189 2.57 -4.30 -4.65
CA PHE A 189 2.95 -5.34 -3.70
C PHE A 189 2.56 -6.72 -4.21
N SER A 190 3.42 -7.70 -3.97
CA SER A 190 3.17 -9.09 -4.35
C SER A 190 3.79 -10.06 -3.35
N GLY A 191 3.40 -11.34 -3.42
CA GLY A 191 3.96 -12.39 -2.57
C GLY A 191 3.80 -12.08 -1.08
N MET A 192 2.70 -11.44 -0.69
CA MET A 192 2.44 -11.05 0.69
C MET A 192 2.31 -12.27 1.60
N GLN A 193 2.96 -12.20 2.74
CA GLN A 193 2.93 -13.19 3.81
C GLN A 193 2.67 -12.46 5.12
N GLU A 194 1.63 -12.86 5.81
CA GLU A 194 1.11 -12.17 6.99
C GLU A 194 1.32 -12.97 8.27
N ASN A 195 1.43 -12.27 9.39
CA ASN A 195 1.53 -12.84 10.72
C ASN A 195 2.69 -13.84 10.89
N LEU A 196 3.79 -13.61 10.16
CA LEU A 196 5.02 -14.40 10.26
C LEU A 196 5.72 -14.12 11.60
N ALA A 197 6.37 -15.14 12.14
CA ALA A 197 7.33 -14.97 13.21
C ALA A 197 8.58 -14.28 12.66
N VAL A 198 8.74 -12.97 12.90
CA VAL A 198 9.89 -12.19 12.46
C VAL A 198 10.71 -11.78 13.68
N GLU A 199 11.98 -12.16 13.70
CA GLU A 199 12.88 -11.84 14.80
C GLU A 199 13.26 -10.36 14.86
N ASP A 200 13.52 -9.86 16.06
CA ASP A 200 13.92 -8.46 16.31
C ASP A 200 15.20 -8.05 15.60
N VAL A 201 16.12 -8.98 15.39
CA VAL A 201 17.40 -8.72 14.73
C VAL A 201 17.22 -8.19 13.30
N ARG A 202 16.14 -8.57 12.61
CA ARG A 202 15.84 -8.08 11.26
C ARG A 202 15.63 -6.57 11.23
N PHE A 203 15.17 -5.98 12.32
CA PHE A 203 14.88 -4.54 12.42
C PHE A 203 16.00 -3.76 13.13
N ARG A 204 17.18 -4.35 13.22
CA ARG A 204 18.39 -3.67 13.73
C ARG A 204 19.28 -3.32 12.57
N PHE A 205 19.85 -2.12 12.63
CA PHE A 205 20.90 -1.72 11.71
C PHE A 205 22.23 -1.64 12.46
N GLN A 206 23.24 -2.29 11.91
CA GLN A 206 24.62 -2.19 12.36
C GLN A 206 25.44 -1.68 11.18
N PRO A 207 26.09 -0.50 11.32
CA PRO A 207 26.92 0.01 10.24
C PRO A 207 28.08 -0.94 9.98
N PRO A 208 28.41 -1.23 8.72
CA PRO A 208 29.60 -1.99 8.38
C PRO A 208 30.89 -1.29 8.89
N PRO A 209 31.99 -2.02 9.07
CA PRO A 209 33.27 -1.41 9.47
C PRO A 209 33.67 -0.26 8.55
N GLY A 210 34.03 0.88 9.14
CA GLY A 210 34.42 2.09 8.41
C GLY A 210 33.29 2.96 7.89
N VAL A 211 32.02 2.61 8.16
CA VAL A 211 30.87 3.44 7.84
C VAL A 211 30.57 4.38 9.02
N GLU A 212 30.55 5.67 8.74
CA GLU A 212 30.22 6.73 9.69
C GLU A 212 28.70 6.90 9.80
N MET A 213 28.19 7.05 11.02
CA MET A 213 26.78 7.39 11.26
C MET A 213 26.61 8.90 11.33
N ILE A 214 25.79 9.46 10.44
CA ILE A 214 25.44 10.88 10.44
C ILE A 214 23.99 11.09 10.83
N GLU A 215 23.72 12.14 11.61
CA GLU A 215 22.35 12.60 11.89
C GLU A 215 21.80 13.30 10.65
N GLY A 216 20.59 12.96 10.24
CA GLY A 216 19.98 13.56 9.05
C GLY A 216 18.47 13.50 9.08
N ALA A 217 17.83 14.57 8.61
CA ALA A 217 16.38 14.62 8.44
C ALA A 217 15.87 13.83 7.21
N SER A 218 16.74 13.59 6.22
CA SER A 218 16.41 12.84 5.00
C SER A 218 16.77 11.37 5.16
N VAL A 219 15.92 10.63 5.87
CA VAL A 219 16.01 9.19 6.03
C VAL A 219 14.69 8.62 5.51
N SER A 220 14.60 8.42 4.18
CA SER A 220 13.42 7.89 3.49
C SER A 220 13.81 6.64 2.71
N PRO A 221 12.93 5.64 2.62
CA PRO A 221 13.12 4.53 1.70
C PRO A 221 13.17 4.96 0.25
#